data_d52734385a527b9fc189d34a0fc81082
#
_entry.id   d52734385a527b9fc189d34a0fc81082
#
_cell.length_a   1.000
_cell.length_b   1.000
_cell.length_c   1.000
_cell.angle_alpha   90.00
_cell.angle_beta   90.00
_cell.angle_gamma   90.00
#
_symmetry.space_group_name_H-M   'P 1'
#
loop_
_entity.id
_entity.type
_entity.pdbx_description
1 polymer ?
#
loop_
_entity_poly.entity_id
_entity_poly.type
_entity_poly.pdbx_seq_one_letter_code
_entity_poly.pdbx_strand_id
1 'polypeptide(L)'
;MVLLGLGVMLCNITHAQDEVETTVSGDFVSSYIWRGQDLGSASLQPTFGVGYKGLSLSAWGNVGLTDPADTKEFDLTLSYTIGGLNIGVTDYWFDAGLDPNCRYFKYDAHGTNHLFEANIGYDFGIASLQWFTNLAGNDGIKQDGNRAYSSYMELVVPFNLSDITWSATAGAVPFATDFYGTNGFAVTNLSLRATKDIKVTDSFSIPIFGQVTANPCSQRAYLVLGFTLHP
;
A
#
# COMPACT_ATOMS: atom_id res chain seq x y z
N MET A 1 -0.27 12.80 13.15
CA MET A 1 -1.34 11.78 12.98
C MET A 1 -1.03 11.05 11.68
N VAL A 2 -0.46 9.86 11.80
CA VAL A 2 0.04 9.08 10.64
C VAL A 2 -1.06 8.11 10.24
N LEU A 3 -1.67 8.34 9.09
CA LEU A 3 -2.57 7.38 8.43
C LEU A 3 -1.71 6.47 7.56
N LEU A 4 -1.34 5.31 8.07
CA LEU A 4 -0.78 4.22 7.31
C LEU A 4 -1.91 3.26 6.88
N GLY A 5 -2.60 3.61 5.81
CA GLY A 5 -3.24 2.63 4.96
C GLY A 5 -2.39 2.58 3.69
N LEU A 6 -2.14 1.41 3.14
CA LEU A 6 -1.41 1.23 1.89
C LEU A 6 -1.68 2.38 0.91
N GLY A 7 -0.70 3.23 0.68
CA GLY A 7 -0.74 4.16 -0.43
C GLY A 7 -0.50 5.63 -0.18
N VAL A 8 -0.55 6.16 1.03
CA VAL A 8 -0.24 7.59 1.17
C VAL A 8 0.44 7.88 2.49
N MET A 9 1.76 7.99 2.49
CA MET A 9 2.43 8.81 3.48
C MET A 9 2.04 10.27 3.18
N LEU A 10 1.04 10.81 3.86
CA LEU A 10 0.90 12.25 3.99
C LEU A 10 2.11 12.73 4.80
N CYS A 11 3.14 13.14 4.07
CA CYS A 11 4.30 13.76 4.69
C CYS A 11 3.84 15.13 5.21
N ASN A 12 3.61 15.23 6.52
CA ASN A 12 3.62 16.53 7.14
C ASN A 12 5.01 17.09 6.92
N ILE A 13 5.13 18.24 6.27
CA ILE A 13 6.37 19.02 6.16
C ILE A 13 6.69 19.52 7.59
N THR A 14 7.18 18.63 8.42
CA THR A 14 7.82 18.98 9.68
C THR A 14 9.32 19.06 9.41
N HIS A 15 9.93 20.11 9.90
CA HIS A 15 11.38 20.24 9.98
C HIS A 15 11.96 18.92 10.49
N ALA A 16 13.08 18.47 9.89
CA ALA A 16 13.79 17.27 10.30
C ALA A 16 13.89 17.24 11.82
N GLN A 17 13.07 16.39 12.46
CA GLN A 17 13.14 16.22 13.90
C GLN A 17 14.42 15.45 14.22
N ASP A 18 15.18 15.93 15.22
CA ASP A 18 16.37 15.24 15.71
C ASP A 18 16.00 14.02 16.60
N GLU A 19 14.74 13.58 16.55
CA GLU A 19 14.20 12.47 17.33
C GLU A 19 13.88 11.26 16.44
N VAL A 20 14.04 10.07 17.01
CA VAL A 20 13.64 8.82 16.38
C VAL A 20 12.12 8.70 16.45
N GLU A 21 11.50 8.52 15.31
CA GLU A 21 10.06 8.26 15.18
C GLU A 21 9.81 6.76 15.17
N THR A 22 8.76 6.30 15.85
CA THR A 22 8.35 4.90 15.84
C THR A 22 6.89 4.79 15.43
N THR A 23 6.58 3.78 14.65
CA THR A 23 5.21 3.44 14.23
C THR A 23 4.87 2.04 14.68
N VAL A 24 3.73 1.90 15.37
CA VAL A 24 3.12 0.61 15.69
C VAL A 24 1.63 0.77 15.44
N SER A 25 1.08 -0.02 14.53
CA SER A 25 -0.37 0.00 14.26
C SER A 25 -0.85 -1.36 13.74
N GLY A 26 -2.16 -1.56 13.72
CA GLY A 26 -2.78 -2.70 13.09
C GLY A 26 -4.13 -2.32 12.50
N ASP A 27 -4.29 -2.50 11.20
CA ASP A 27 -5.58 -2.32 10.53
C ASP A 27 -6.35 -3.63 10.52
N PHE A 28 -7.64 -3.55 10.88
CA PHE A 28 -8.62 -4.60 10.62
C PHE A 28 -9.45 -4.18 9.42
N VAL A 29 -9.47 -4.97 8.38
CA VAL A 29 -10.17 -4.67 7.12
C VAL A 29 -11.12 -5.80 6.74
N SER A 30 -12.26 -5.43 6.14
CA SER A 30 -13.24 -6.41 5.65
C SER A 30 -12.80 -7.12 4.37
N SER A 31 -11.86 -6.52 3.63
CA SER A 31 -11.25 -7.08 2.42
C SER A 31 -9.91 -6.41 2.17
N TYR A 32 -8.94 -7.16 1.64
CA TYR A 32 -7.65 -6.63 1.23
C TYR A 32 -7.71 -6.23 -0.26
N ILE A 33 -7.90 -4.94 -0.51
CA ILE A 33 -7.92 -4.37 -1.87
C ILE A 33 -6.68 -3.50 -2.07
N TRP A 34 -5.82 -3.87 -3.01
CA TRP A 34 -4.58 -3.18 -3.31
C TRP A 34 -4.54 -2.72 -4.78
N ARG A 35 -4.39 -1.41 -5.03
CA ARG A 35 -4.34 -0.81 -6.38
C ARG A 35 -5.50 -1.23 -7.29
N GLY A 36 -6.69 -1.45 -6.68
CA GLY A 36 -7.89 -1.93 -7.37
C GLY A 36 -7.93 -3.43 -7.63
N GLN A 37 -6.99 -4.20 -7.08
CA GLN A 37 -6.96 -5.66 -7.11
C GLN A 37 -7.47 -6.23 -5.78
N ASP A 38 -8.21 -7.32 -5.85
CA ASP A 38 -8.69 -8.08 -4.71
C ASP A 38 -7.67 -9.15 -4.36
N LEU A 39 -7.00 -8.98 -3.22
CA LEU A 39 -5.94 -9.87 -2.74
C LEU A 39 -6.37 -10.74 -1.56
N GLY A 40 -7.57 -10.50 -1.00
CA GLY A 40 -8.07 -11.34 0.08
C GLY A 40 -9.29 -10.79 0.81
N SER A 41 -9.82 -11.63 1.66
CA SER A 41 -11.00 -11.38 2.49
C SER A 41 -10.64 -10.55 3.74
N ALA A 42 -11.43 -10.69 4.81
CA ALA A 42 -11.17 -10.00 6.06
C ALA A 42 -9.79 -10.34 6.62
N SER A 43 -9.02 -9.31 6.98
CA SER A 43 -7.63 -9.49 7.39
C SER A 43 -7.18 -8.51 8.46
N LEU A 44 -6.09 -8.90 9.14
CA LEU A 44 -5.31 -8.07 10.05
C LEU A 44 -4.02 -7.64 9.36
N GLN A 45 -3.73 -6.35 9.38
CA GLN A 45 -2.59 -5.73 8.69
C GLN A 45 -1.72 -4.94 9.68
N PRO A 46 -0.77 -5.61 10.37
CA PRO A 46 0.14 -4.95 11.30
C PRO A 46 1.20 -4.13 10.57
N THR A 47 1.59 -3.01 11.19
CA THR A 47 2.69 -2.14 10.75
C THR A 47 3.63 -1.86 11.91
N PHE A 48 4.93 -1.97 11.64
CA PHE A 48 6.00 -1.53 12.53
C PHE A 48 6.97 -0.66 11.74
N GLY A 49 7.41 0.45 12.32
CA GLY A 49 8.32 1.35 11.62
C GLY A 49 9.23 2.12 12.57
N VAL A 50 10.37 2.52 12.04
CA VAL A 50 11.31 3.44 12.68
C VAL A 50 11.79 4.45 11.64
N GLY A 51 11.83 5.73 12.05
CA GLY A 51 12.28 6.84 11.21
C GLY A 51 13.30 7.72 11.92
N TYR A 52 14.20 8.31 11.15
CA TYR A 52 15.14 9.31 11.62
C TYR A 52 15.58 10.23 10.48
N LYS A 53 15.36 11.53 10.61
CA LYS A 53 15.78 12.56 9.64
C LYS A 53 15.35 12.26 8.19
N GLY A 54 14.12 11.81 8.01
CA GLY A 54 13.55 11.49 6.72
C GLY A 54 13.84 10.06 6.21
N LEU A 55 14.85 9.37 6.75
CA LEU A 55 15.06 7.95 6.48
C LEU A 55 14.08 7.14 7.32
N SER A 56 13.40 6.17 6.72
CA SER A 56 12.51 5.24 7.43
C SER A 56 12.68 3.81 6.96
N LEU A 57 12.54 2.88 7.92
CA LEU A 57 12.42 1.45 7.67
C LEU A 57 11.12 1.00 8.30
N SER A 58 10.28 0.31 7.52
CA SER A 58 9.03 -0.25 8.01
C SER A 58 8.86 -1.71 7.59
N ALA A 59 8.17 -2.45 8.45
CA ALA A 59 7.66 -3.78 8.18
C ALA A 59 6.13 -3.71 8.20
N TRP A 60 5.49 -4.23 7.17
CA TRP A 60 4.05 -4.38 7.07
C TRP A 60 3.71 -5.84 6.79
N GLY A 61 2.52 -6.27 7.15
CA GLY A 61 2.08 -7.61 6.83
C GLY A 61 0.58 -7.70 6.62
N ASN A 62 0.12 -8.80 5.99
CA ASN A 62 -1.29 -9.14 5.84
C ASN A 62 -1.53 -10.59 6.25
N VAL A 63 -2.50 -10.80 7.12
CA VAL A 63 -2.94 -12.13 7.56
C VAL A 63 -4.45 -12.24 7.39
N GLY A 64 -4.90 -13.10 6.47
CA GLY A 64 -6.31 -13.43 6.28
C GLY A 64 -6.91 -14.06 7.54
N LEU A 65 -8.11 -13.63 7.92
CA LEU A 65 -8.80 -14.09 9.14
C LEU A 65 -9.87 -15.16 8.85
N THR A 66 -10.38 -15.21 7.62
CA THR A 66 -11.57 -16.01 7.26
C THR A 66 -11.25 -17.12 6.26
N ASP A 67 -10.29 -16.94 5.38
CA ASP A 67 -9.88 -17.94 4.40
C ASP A 67 -8.37 -18.23 4.53
N PRO A 68 -7.97 -19.47 4.88
CA PRO A 68 -6.56 -19.85 4.96
C PRO A 68 -5.84 -19.82 3.61
N ALA A 69 -6.57 -19.76 2.49
CA ALA A 69 -6.03 -19.63 1.15
C ALA A 69 -5.80 -18.17 0.72
N ASP A 70 -6.28 -17.19 1.51
CA ASP A 70 -5.97 -15.78 1.27
C ASP A 70 -4.45 -15.52 1.28
N THR A 71 -4.01 -14.59 0.46
CA THR A 71 -2.60 -14.18 0.39
C THR A 71 -2.12 -13.68 1.76
N LYS A 72 -1.08 -14.32 2.27
CA LYS A 72 -0.28 -13.76 3.37
C LYS A 72 0.84 -12.94 2.76
N GLU A 73 1.16 -11.84 3.38
CA GLU A 73 2.14 -10.91 2.85
C GLU A 73 3.01 -10.36 3.97
N PHE A 74 4.29 -10.17 3.66
CA PHE A 74 5.23 -9.51 4.55
C PHE A 74 6.15 -8.62 3.73
N ASP A 75 6.11 -7.32 4.01
CA ASP A 75 6.82 -6.28 3.26
C ASP A 75 7.85 -5.59 4.14
N LEU A 76 9.00 -5.33 3.56
CA LEU A 76 10.02 -4.47 4.12
C LEU A 76 10.24 -3.27 3.21
N THR A 77 10.01 -2.07 3.73
CA THR A 77 10.18 -0.82 2.98
C THR A 77 11.27 0.02 3.60
N LEU A 78 12.26 0.40 2.79
CA LEU A 78 13.23 1.44 3.08
C LEU A 78 12.89 2.67 2.24
N SER A 79 12.70 3.83 2.88
CA SER A 79 12.38 5.08 2.18
C SER A 79 13.12 6.27 2.73
N TYR A 80 13.23 7.31 1.90
CA TYR A 80 13.78 8.60 2.30
C TYR A 80 12.87 9.72 1.79
N THR A 81 12.52 10.62 2.70
CA THR A 81 11.66 11.78 2.42
C THR A 81 12.37 13.07 2.74
N ILE A 82 12.36 14.01 1.79
CA ILE A 82 12.94 15.34 1.95
C ILE A 82 12.12 16.38 1.17
N GLY A 83 11.60 17.40 1.85
CA GLY A 83 10.92 18.53 1.20
C GLY A 83 9.78 18.14 0.26
N GLY A 84 8.99 17.13 0.61
CA GLY A 84 7.89 16.60 -0.20
C GLY A 84 8.31 15.49 -1.18
N LEU A 85 9.59 15.39 -1.56
CA LEU A 85 10.10 14.27 -2.35
C LEU A 85 10.19 13.01 -1.48
N ASN A 86 9.64 11.91 -1.98
CA ASN A 86 9.78 10.58 -1.39
C ASN A 86 10.40 9.64 -2.42
N ILE A 87 11.39 8.87 -1.99
CA ILE A 87 11.96 7.76 -2.76
C ILE A 87 12.02 6.53 -1.86
N GLY A 88 11.84 5.34 -2.42
CA GLY A 88 11.89 4.12 -1.62
C GLY A 88 12.05 2.86 -2.43
N VAL A 89 12.29 1.78 -1.70
CA VAL A 89 12.29 0.41 -2.23
C VAL A 89 11.52 -0.46 -1.24
N THR A 90 10.62 -1.28 -1.75
CA THR A 90 9.87 -2.27 -0.99
C THR A 90 10.22 -3.67 -1.49
N ASP A 91 10.53 -4.56 -0.57
CA ASP A 91 10.57 -6.00 -0.77
C ASP A 91 9.23 -6.57 -0.30
N TYR A 92 8.38 -6.94 -1.24
CA TYR A 92 7.13 -7.65 -1.00
C TYR A 92 7.42 -9.15 -0.99
N TRP A 93 6.97 -9.87 0.02
CA TRP A 93 6.96 -11.32 0.01
C TRP A 93 5.53 -11.84 0.10
N PHE A 94 5.12 -12.56 -0.93
CA PHE A 94 3.78 -13.12 -1.03
C PHE A 94 3.80 -14.62 -0.76
N ASP A 95 3.04 -15.07 0.22
CA ASP A 95 2.68 -16.46 0.42
C ASP A 95 1.24 -16.67 -0.09
N ALA A 96 1.12 -17.16 -1.32
CA ALA A 96 -0.18 -17.47 -1.93
C ALA A 96 -0.81 -18.70 -1.26
N GLY A 97 -1.24 -18.52 -0.02
CA GLY A 97 -2.06 -19.45 0.72
C GLY A 97 -1.37 -20.74 1.16
N LEU A 98 -1.45 -21.80 0.41
CA LEU A 98 -1.07 -23.13 0.86
C LEU A 98 0.12 -23.73 0.09
N ASP A 99 0.96 -22.90 -0.53
CA ASP A 99 2.14 -23.39 -1.24
C ASP A 99 3.23 -23.84 -0.22
N PRO A 100 3.48 -25.16 -0.08
CA PRO A 100 4.50 -25.67 0.84
C PRO A 100 5.93 -25.30 0.40
N ASN A 101 6.12 -24.79 -0.81
CA ASN A 101 7.41 -24.36 -1.34
C ASN A 101 7.65 -22.86 -1.17
N CYS A 102 6.65 -22.09 -0.71
CA CYS A 102 6.83 -20.69 -0.39
C CYS A 102 7.79 -20.52 0.79
N ARG A 103 8.96 -19.94 0.53
CA ARG A 103 10.03 -19.80 1.53
C ARG A 103 10.53 -18.38 1.53
N TYR A 104 10.47 -17.71 2.67
CA TYR A 104 10.93 -16.34 2.85
C TYR A 104 12.40 -16.13 2.43
N PHE A 105 13.31 -17.01 2.79
CA PHE A 105 14.74 -16.86 2.48
C PHE A 105 15.15 -17.38 1.11
N LYS A 106 14.21 -17.54 0.18
CA LYS A 106 14.47 -17.94 -1.20
C LYS A 106 14.49 -16.71 -2.11
N TYR A 107 15.68 -16.23 -2.45
CA TYR A 107 15.92 -15.03 -3.29
C TYR A 107 16.44 -15.40 -4.70
N ASP A 108 16.02 -16.51 -5.25
CA ASP A 108 16.40 -16.92 -6.60
C ASP A 108 15.82 -15.98 -7.67
N ALA A 109 16.59 -15.66 -8.70
CA ALA A 109 16.19 -14.70 -9.73
C ALA A 109 14.89 -15.03 -10.47
N HIS A 110 14.48 -16.31 -10.53
CA HIS A 110 13.34 -16.80 -11.30
C HIS A 110 12.43 -17.78 -10.53
N GLY A 111 12.50 -17.82 -9.24
CA GLY A 111 11.70 -18.78 -8.45
C GLY A 111 11.42 -18.29 -7.04
N THR A 112 11.59 -17.00 -6.82
CA THR A 112 11.29 -16.34 -5.55
C THR A 112 9.83 -15.86 -5.51
N ASN A 113 9.27 -15.81 -4.32
CA ASN A 113 8.01 -15.13 -4.04
C ASN A 113 8.22 -13.66 -3.62
N HIS A 114 9.48 -13.20 -3.63
CA HIS A 114 9.81 -11.79 -3.41
C HIS A 114 9.60 -10.97 -4.67
N LEU A 115 9.15 -9.73 -4.47
CA LEU A 115 9.02 -8.70 -5.50
C LEU A 115 9.66 -7.42 -4.97
N PHE A 116 10.63 -6.88 -5.72
CA PHE A 116 11.29 -5.62 -5.37
C PHE A 116 10.72 -4.50 -6.22
N GLU A 117 10.06 -3.53 -5.57
CA GLU A 117 9.49 -2.35 -6.22
C GLU A 117 10.22 -1.09 -5.75
N ALA A 118 10.62 -0.24 -6.68
CA ALA A 118 11.07 1.12 -6.36
C ALA A 118 9.92 2.11 -6.53
N ASN A 119 9.92 3.14 -5.71
CA ASN A 119 9.01 4.26 -5.87
C ASN A 119 9.73 5.60 -5.86
N ILE A 120 9.13 6.56 -6.55
CA ILE A 120 9.42 7.98 -6.45
C ILE A 120 8.10 8.75 -6.42
N GLY A 121 8.00 9.73 -5.55
CA GLY A 121 6.79 10.53 -5.42
C GLY A 121 7.05 11.92 -4.91
N TYR A 122 6.06 12.79 -5.07
CA TYR A 122 6.11 14.15 -4.57
C TYR A 122 4.77 14.56 -3.96
N ASP A 123 4.84 15.11 -2.76
CA ASP A 123 3.71 15.72 -2.06
C ASP A 123 3.72 17.23 -2.30
N PHE A 124 2.67 17.72 -2.97
CA PHE A 124 2.43 19.14 -3.26
C PHE A 124 1.64 19.85 -2.15
N GLY A 125 1.33 19.15 -1.05
CA GLY A 125 0.50 19.63 0.06
C GLY A 125 -1.01 19.50 -0.19
N ILE A 126 -1.47 19.78 -1.40
CA ILE A 126 -2.88 19.61 -1.79
C ILE A 126 -3.17 18.29 -2.49
N ALA A 127 -2.15 17.63 -2.98
CA ALA A 127 -2.20 16.34 -3.65
C ALA A 127 -0.81 15.71 -3.61
N SER A 128 -0.74 14.38 -3.75
CA SER A 128 0.52 13.67 -3.95
C SER A 128 0.46 12.84 -5.23
N LEU A 129 1.61 12.75 -5.92
CA LEU A 129 1.79 11.91 -7.09
C LEU A 129 2.90 10.91 -6.81
N GLN A 130 2.63 9.63 -7.09
CA GLN A 130 3.57 8.54 -6.87
C GLN A 130 3.72 7.73 -8.17
N TRP A 131 4.94 7.26 -8.41
CA TRP A 131 5.27 6.30 -9.44
C TRP A 131 5.98 5.10 -8.82
N PHE A 132 5.58 3.91 -9.22
CA PHE A 132 6.09 2.64 -8.74
C PHE A 132 6.55 1.80 -9.92
N THR A 133 7.65 1.04 -9.77
CA THR A 133 8.14 0.12 -10.80
C THR A 133 8.76 -1.11 -10.16
N ASN A 134 8.33 -2.29 -10.58
CA ASN A 134 8.92 -3.55 -10.19
C ASN A 134 10.30 -3.72 -10.84
N LEU A 135 11.33 -3.87 -10.03
CA LEU A 135 12.73 -3.95 -10.50
C LEU A 135 13.25 -5.37 -10.57
N ALA A 136 12.83 -6.23 -9.64
CA ALA A 136 13.35 -7.59 -9.49
C ALA A 136 12.33 -8.54 -8.84
N GLY A 137 12.62 -9.82 -8.81
CA GLY A 137 11.79 -10.84 -8.17
C GLY A 137 10.64 -11.31 -9.07
N ASN A 138 9.50 -11.60 -8.46
CA ASN A 138 8.30 -12.18 -9.10
C ASN A 138 7.44 -11.11 -9.78
N ASP A 139 8.02 -10.40 -10.75
CA ASP A 139 7.30 -9.46 -11.60
C ASP A 139 6.65 -10.21 -12.79
N GLY A 140 5.73 -9.53 -13.48
CA GLY A 140 5.18 -9.98 -14.75
C GLY A 140 6.24 -10.11 -15.84
N ILE A 141 5.89 -10.85 -16.90
CA ILE A 141 6.71 -11.02 -18.10
C ILE A 141 6.02 -10.44 -19.33
N LYS A 142 6.82 -9.96 -20.27
CA LYS A 142 6.37 -9.52 -21.60
C LYS A 142 6.19 -10.73 -22.52
N GLN A 143 5.52 -10.51 -23.66
CA GLN A 143 5.34 -11.53 -24.69
C GLN A 143 6.67 -12.10 -25.26
N ASP A 144 7.77 -11.34 -25.16
CA ASP A 144 9.11 -11.74 -25.57
C ASP A 144 9.86 -12.52 -24.47
N GLY A 145 9.23 -12.79 -23.34
CA GLY A 145 9.81 -13.50 -22.19
C GLY A 145 10.67 -12.65 -21.26
N ASN A 146 10.83 -11.36 -21.57
CA ASN A 146 11.56 -10.45 -20.71
C ASN A 146 10.70 -9.94 -19.55
N ARG A 147 11.35 -9.48 -18.47
CA ARG A 147 10.69 -8.84 -17.33
C ARG A 147 9.83 -7.67 -17.79
N ALA A 148 8.62 -7.55 -17.27
CA ALA A 148 7.70 -6.49 -17.64
C ALA A 148 8.10 -5.12 -17.09
N TYR A 149 8.79 -5.08 -15.94
CA TYR A 149 8.98 -3.85 -15.15
C TYR A 149 7.63 -3.20 -14.88
N SER A 150 6.68 -4.01 -14.41
CA SER A 150 5.32 -3.60 -14.14
C SER A 150 5.30 -2.32 -13.32
N SER A 151 4.62 -1.30 -13.83
CA SER A 151 4.62 0.02 -13.23
C SER A 151 3.20 0.47 -12.92
N TYR A 152 3.08 1.30 -11.90
CA TYR A 152 1.82 1.88 -11.45
C TYR A 152 2.07 3.34 -11.07
N MET A 153 1.12 4.22 -11.37
CA MET A 153 1.13 5.60 -10.93
C MET A 153 -0.15 5.94 -10.19
N GLU A 154 -0.04 6.81 -9.18
CA GLU A 154 -1.16 7.15 -8.32
C GLU A 154 -1.16 8.64 -7.98
N LEU A 155 -2.31 9.26 -8.14
CA LEU A 155 -2.62 10.60 -7.65
C LEU A 155 -3.57 10.46 -6.46
N VAL A 156 -3.22 11.10 -5.34
CA VAL A 156 -4.05 11.14 -4.15
C VAL A 156 -4.34 12.58 -3.76
N VAL A 157 -5.62 12.87 -3.48
CA VAL A 157 -6.10 14.18 -3.05
C VAL A 157 -6.77 14.03 -1.69
N PRO A 158 -6.11 14.43 -0.59
CA PRO A 158 -6.73 14.47 0.73
C PRO A 158 -7.58 15.75 0.88
N PHE A 159 -8.70 15.64 1.58
CA PHE A 159 -9.51 16.79 1.95
C PHE A 159 -10.32 16.50 3.22
N ASN A 160 -10.80 17.54 3.87
CA ASN A 160 -11.67 17.44 5.04
C ASN A 160 -13.06 17.95 4.72
N LEU A 161 -14.07 17.20 5.09
CA LEU A 161 -15.45 17.63 5.02
C LEU A 161 -16.11 17.34 6.37
N SER A 162 -16.52 18.40 7.08
CA SER A 162 -16.96 18.33 8.46
C SER A 162 -15.87 17.72 9.37
N ASP A 163 -16.19 16.72 10.17
CA ASP A 163 -15.30 15.99 11.08
C ASP A 163 -14.81 14.65 10.49
N ILE A 164 -14.86 14.54 9.16
CA ILE A 164 -14.43 13.36 8.40
C ILE A 164 -13.23 13.76 7.53
N THR A 165 -12.17 12.96 7.60
CA THR A 165 -11.05 13.05 6.67
C THR A 165 -11.32 12.17 5.47
N TRP A 166 -11.22 12.76 4.28
CA TRP A 166 -11.43 12.09 3.01
C TRP A 166 -10.14 11.98 2.21
N SER A 167 -10.06 10.95 1.40
CA SER A 167 -8.99 10.78 0.42
C SER A 167 -9.58 10.23 -0.88
N ALA A 168 -9.38 10.98 -1.97
CA ALA A 168 -9.72 10.53 -3.31
C ALA A 168 -8.44 10.07 -4.01
N THR A 169 -8.46 8.87 -4.60
CA THR A 169 -7.32 8.26 -5.27
C THR A 169 -7.66 7.91 -6.70
N ALA A 170 -6.75 8.24 -7.63
CA ALA A 170 -6.79 7.78 -9.01
C ALA A 170 -5.47 7.11 -9.36
N GLY A 171 -5.52 5.82 -9.70
CA GLY A 171 -4.36 5.02 -10.04
C GLY A 171 -4.46 4.38 -11.41
N ALA A 172 -3.32 4.29 -12.11
CA ALA A 172 -3.25 3.76 -13.45
C ALA A 172 -1.97 2.97 -13.69
N VAL A 173 -2.08 1.99 -14.58
CA VAL A 173 -0.97 1.21 -15.14
C VAL A 173 -0.61 1.84 -16.50
N PRO A 174 0.65 2.28 -16.72
CA PRO A 174 1.00 3.05 -17.91
C PRO A 174 1.14 2.23 -19.19
N PHE A 175 1.37 0.91 -19.08
CA PHE A 175 1.57 0.01 -20.23
C PHE A 175 1.13 -1.42 -19.90
N ALA A 176 1.10 -2.28 -20.93
CA ALA A 176 0.67 -3.67 -20.77
C ALA A 176 1.55 -4.44 -19.77
N THR A 177 0.91 -5.16 -18.87
CA THR A 177 1.56 -6.08 -17.93
C THR A 177 0.57 -7.13 -17.43
N ASP A 178 1.00 -8.37 -17.33
CA ASP A 178 0.22 -9.46 -16.74
C ASP A 178 0.10 -9.33 -15.21
N PHE A 179 1.06 -8.68 -14.55
CA PHE A 179 1.00 -8.39 -13.11
C PHE A 179 -0.27 -7.63 -12.70
N TYR A 180 -0.72 -6.66 -13.52
CA TYR A 180 -1.96 -5.92 -13.33
C TYR A 180 -3.09 -6.38 -14.27
N GLY A 181 -2.86 -7.39 -15.10
CA GLY A 181 -3.84 -7.90 -16.05
C GLY A 181 -4.23 -6.87 -17.12
N THR A 182 -3.28 -6.01 -17.55
CA THR A 182 -3.54 -4.92 -18.50
C THR A 182 -2.88 -5.15 -19.85
N ASN A 183 -3.57 -4.74 -20.93
CA ASN A 183 -3.08 -4.85 -22.31
C ASN A 183 -2.54 -3.51 -22.86
N GLY A 184 -2.35 -2.51 -22.00
CA GLY A 184 -1.90 -1.17 -22.35
C GLY A 184 -2.15 -0.24 -21.17
N PHE A 185 -2.21 1.07 -21.44
CA PHE A 185 -2.62 2.03 -20.42
C PHE A 185 -4.02 1.70 -19.90
N ALA A 186 -4.16 1.62 -18.57
CA ALA A 186 -5.43 1.34 -17.94
C ALA A 186 -5.55 2.04 -16.58
N VAL A 187 -6.71 2.63 -16.31
CA VAL A 187 -7.08 3.07 -14.97
C VAL A 187 -7.54 1.84 -14.20
N THR A 188 -6.83 1.49 -13.14
CA THR A 188 -7.10 0.28 -12.35
C THR A 188 -7.62 0.59 -10.94
N ASN A 189 -7.51 1.85 -10.50
CA ASN A 189 -7.92 2.23 -9.15
C ASN A 189 -8.57 3.63 -9.16
N LEU A 190 -9.85 3.69 -8.83
CA LEU A 190 -10.57 4.91 -8.49
C LEU A 190 -11.19 4.69 -7.11
N SER A 191 -10.63 5.32 -6.08
CA SER A 191 -11.06 5.10 -4.71
C SER A 191 -11.47 6.39 -4.02
N LEU A 192 -12.44 6.26 -3.13
CA LEU A 192 -12.82 7.30 -2.18
C LEU A 192 -12.89 6.67 -0.79
N ARG A 193 -12.06 7.17 0.12
CA ARG A 193 -12.00 6.74 1.52
C ARG A 193 -12.48 7.86 2.43
N ALA A 194 -13.32 7.51 3.41
CA ALA A 194 -13.75 8.37 4.49
C ALA A 194 -13.26 7.79 5.81
N THR A 195 -12.59 8.58 6.63
CA THR A 195 -12.07 8.18 7.95
C THR A 195 -12.60 9.10 9.03
N LYS A 196 -13.07 8.53 10.12
CA LYS A 196 -13.54 9.26 11.30
C LYS A 196 -12.94 8.69 12.56
N ASP A 197 -12.38 9.56 13.40
CA ASP A 197 -11.90 9.19 14.72
C ASP A 197 -13.08 9.04 15.68
N ILE A 198 -13.26 7.85 16.22
CA ILE A 198 -14.26 7.56 17.24
C ILE A 198 -13.58 7.64 18.61
N LYS A 199 -13.93 8.65 19.38
CA LYS A 199 -13.44 8.82 20.75
C LYS A 199 -14.01 7.72 21.65
N VAL A 200 -13.12 6.89 22.21
CA VAL A 200 -13.46 5.80 23.14
C VAL A 200 -13.27 6.26 24.58
N THR A 201 -12.15 6.97 24.85
CA THR A 201 -11.86 7.64 26.12
C THR A 201 -11.35 9.05 25.87
N ASP A 202 -11.02 9.81 26.92
CA ASP A 202 -10.45 11.14 26.77
C ASP A 202 -9.05 11.12 26.12
N SER A 203 -8.33 10.02 26.25
CA SER A 203 -6.96 9.82 25.72
C SER A 203 -6.85 8.81 24.59
N PHE A 204 -7.95 8.16 24.18
CA PHE A 204 -7.90 7.12 23.17
C PHE A 204 -9.05 7.25 22.18
N SER A 205 -8.70 7.24 20.88
CA SER A 205 -9.65 7.22 19.76
C SER A 205 -9.30 6.10 18.80
N ILE A 206 -10.29 5.57 18.14
CA ILE A 206 -10.14 4.54 17.09
C ILE A 206 -10.57 5.17 15.76
N PRO A 207 -9.65 5.33 14.78
CA PRO A 207 -10.02 5.67 13.42
C PRO A 207 -10.81 4.53 12.80
N ILE A 208 -12.05 4.79 12.42
CA ILE A 208 -12.85 3.88 11.59
C ILE A 208 -12.92 4.43 10.18
N PHE A 209 -12.96 3.57 9.19
CA PHE A 209 -13.04 4.00 7.81
C PHE A 209 -13.94 3.13 6.94
N GLY A 210 -14.46 3.76 5.89
CA GLY A 210 -15.08 3.10 4.76
C GLY A 210 -14.41 3.56 3.48
N GLN A 211 -14.20 2.64 2.54
CA GLN A 211 -13.60 2.92 1.24
C GLN A 211 -14.42 2.24 0.15
N VAL A 212 -14.77 2.99 -0.88
CA VAL A 212 -15.24 2.43 -2.14
C VAL A 212 -14.11 2.48 -3.15
N THR A 213 -13.92 1.41 -3.90
CA THR A 213 -12.90 1.30 -4.95
C THR A 213 -13.53 0.74 -6.19
N ALA A 214 -13.29 1.37 -7.33
CA ALA A 214 -13.64 0.87 -8.64
C ALA A 214 -12.38 0.59 -9.45
N ASN A 215 -12.32 -0.57 -10.10
CA ASN A 215 -11.33 -0.90 -11.11
C ASN A 215 -12.01 -0.94 -12.48
N PRO A 216 -11.94 0.14 -13.28
CA PRO A 216 -12.58 0.20 -14.59
C PRO A 216 -12.02 -0.83 -15.58
N CYS A 217 -10.74 -1.20 -15.45
CA CYS A 217 -10.10 -2.18 -16.32
C CYS A 217 -10.69 -3.58 -16.14
N SER A 218 -10.83 -4.03 -14.89
CA SER A 218 -11.43 -5.33 -14.56
C SER A 218 -12.96 -5.30 -14.43
N GLN A 219 -13.58 -4.10 -14.53
CA GLN A 219 -15.02 -3.86 -14.33
C GLN A 219 -15.52 -4.32 -12.95
N ARG A 220 -14.71 -4.14 -11.93
CA ARG A 220 -15.04 -4.50 -10.55
C ARG A 220 -15.14 -3.27 -9.66
N ALA A 221 -15.96 -3.41 -8.61
CA ALA A 221 -16.08 -2.42 -7.54
C ALA A 221 -16.08 -3.14 -6.19
N TYR A 222 -15.49 -2.48 -5.19
CA TYR A 222 -15.30 -3.03 -3.86
C TYR A 222 -15.74 -2.03 -2.79
N LEU A 223 -16.25 -2.53 -1.68
CA LEU A 223 -16.50 -1.78 -0.47
C LEU A 223 -15.65 -2.38 0.65
N VAL A 224 -14.77 -1.58 1.22
CA VAL A 224 -13.93 -1.98 2.35
C VAL A 224 -14.35 -1.18 3.58
N LEU A 225 -14.57 -1.86 4.68
CA LEU A 225 -14.77 -1.26 6.00
C LEU A 225 -13.59 -1.67 6.89
N GLY A 226 -13.16 -0.78 7.75
CA GLY A 226 -12.05 -1.12 8.64
C GLY A 226 -11.90 -0.13 9.79
N PHE A 227 -10.96 -0.47 10.67
CA PHE A 227 -10.51 0.40 11.74
C PHE A 227 -9.03 0.16 12.03
N THR A 228 -8.37 1.19 12.58
CA THR A 228 -6.96 1.14 12.94
C THR A 228 -6.79 1.15 14.44
N LEU A 229 -6.00 0.22 14.97
CA LEU A 229 -5.50 0.28 16.35
C LEU A 229 -4.07 0.82 16.34
N HIS A 230 -3.81 1.78 17.20
CA HIS A 230 -2.46 2.32 17.46
C HIS A 230 -2.36 2.68 18.95
N PRO A 231 -1.18 2.51 19.58
CA PRO A 231 -0.95 2.89 20.98
C PRO A 231 -0.99 4.40 21.21
#